data_8b427b2b7f6b7ecf531e24aa8f3cbe90
#
_entry.id   8b427b2b7f6b7ecf531e24aa8f3cbe90
#
_cell.length_a   1.000
_cell.length_b   1.000
_cell.length_c   1.000
_cell.angle_alpha   90.00
_cell.angle_beta   90.00
_cell.angle_gamma   90.00
#
_symmetry.space_group_name_H-M   'P 1'
#
loop_
_entity.id
_entity.type
_entity.pdbx_description
1 polymer ?
#
loop_
_entity_poly.entity_id
_entity_poly.type
_entity_poly.pdbx_seq_one_letter_code
_entity_poly.pdbx_strand_id
1 'polypeptide(L)'
;MKKQITELKEAMLAYITASKACDKAEKEMVRAETETSEKAFDLSYKEMFTAYMDVSKKLSDLIGIGEMETRKMINTKETEVLALIEKLGA
;
A
#
# COMPACT_ATOMS: atom_id res chain seq x y z
N MET A 1 -20.66 -7.53 -1.80
CA MET A 1 -19.58 -7.84 -0.83
C MET A 1 -18.39 -8.52 -1.46
N LYS A 2 -18.54 -9.60 -2.18
CA LYS A 2 -17.39 -10.29 -2.83
C LYS A 2 -16.57 -9.38 -3.73
N LYS A 3 -17.23 -8.56 -4.55
CA LYS A 3 -16.54 -7.63 -5.44
C LYS A 3 -15.69 -6.62 -4.68
N GLN A 4 -16.22 -6.05 -3.60
CA GLN A 4 -15.52 -5.09 -2.77
C GLN A 4 -14.30 -5.71 -2.08
N ILE A 5 -14.44 -6.94 -1.60
CA ILE A 5 -13.34 -7.68 -0.97
C ILE A 5 -12.25 -8.01 -1.99
N THR A 6 -12.64 -8.42 -3.19
CA THR A 6 -11.69 -8.69 -4.28
C THR A 6 -10.94 -7.42 -4.67
N GLU A 7 -11.63 -6.30 -4.82
CA GLU A 7 -11.02 -5.00 -5.13
C GLU A 7 -10.05 -4.56 -4.02
N LEU A 8 -10.43 -4.77 -2.75
CA LEU A 8 -9.58 -4.45 -1.62
C LEU A 8 -8.32 -5.31 -1.61
N LYS A 9 -8.44 -6.60 -1.87
CA LYS A 9 -7.30 -7.51 -1.95
C LYS A 9 -6.34 -7.11 -3.05
N GLU A 10 -6.87 -6.80 -4.24
CA GLU A 10 -6.07 -6.32 -5.37
C GLU A 10 -5.36 -5.01 -5.04
N ALA A 11 -6.07 -4.08 -4.40
CA ALA A 11 -5.50 -2.80 -3.97
C ALA A 11 -4.38 -2.99 -2.95
N MET A 12 -4.55 -3.92 -2.00
CA MET A 12 -3.51 -4.21 -1.01
C MET A 12 -2.27 -4.83 -1.64
N LEU A 13 -2.46 -5.74 -2.60
CA LEU A 13 -1.34 -6.35 -3.33
C LEU A 13 -0.61 -5.29 -4.17
N ALA A 14 -1.34 -4.37 -4.79
CA ALA A 14 -0.76 -3.26 -5.54
C ALA A 14 0.07 -2.35 -4.62
N TYR A 15 -0.43 -2.06 -3.43
CA TYR A 15 0.31 -1.29 -2.44
C TYR A 15 1.61 -2.00 -2.01
N ILE A 16 1.54 -3.29 -1.72
CA ILE A 16 2.72 -4.07 -1.33
C ILE A 16 3.77 -4.05 -2.44
N THR A 17 3.35 -4.26 -3.69
CA THR A 17 4.24 -4.23 -4.84
C THR A 17 4.89 -2.85 -5.00
N ALA A 18 4.10 -1.78 -4.90
CA ALA A 18 4.58 -0.40 -5.00
C ALA A 18 5.53 -0.06 -3.84
N SER A 19 5.24 -0.54 -2.63
CA SER A 19 6.08 -0.33 -1.46
C SER A 19 7.45 -0.98 -1.63
N LYS A 20 7.49 -2.21 -2.15
CA LYS A 20 8.76 -2.91 -2.43
C LYS A 20 9.56 -2.21 -3.52
N ALA A 21 8.90 -1.73 -4.57
CA ALA A 21 9.55 -0.96 -5.64
C ALA A 21 10.13 0.35 -5.10
N CYS A 22 9.41 1.03 -4.21
CA CYS A 22 9.88 2.25 -3.57
C CYS A 22 11.11 1.99 -2.70
N ASP A 23 11.11 0.93 -1.90
CA ASP A 23 12.25 0.54 -1.06
C ASP A 23 13.47 0.24 -1.92
N LYS A 24 13.30 -0.44 -3.04
CA LYS A 24 14.37 -0.74 -3.97
C LYS A 24 14.94 0.54 -4.58
N ALA A 25 14.08 1.46 -5.01
CA ALA A 25 14.49 2.73 -5.58
C ALA A 25 15.24 3.60 -4.55
N GLU A 26 14.81 3.57 -3.29
CA GLU A 26 15.49 4.26 -2.20
C GLU A 26 16.90 3.72 -1.98
N LYS A 27 17.06 2.41 -1.96
CA LYS A 27 18.37 1.76 -1.82
C LYS A 27 19.31 2.12 -2.96
N GLU A 28 18.80 2.14 -4.19
CA GLU A 28 19.57 2.54 -5.36
C GLU A 28 19.98 4.01 -5.29
N MET A 29 19.09 4.89 -4.84
CA MET A 29 19.37 6.31 -4.66
C MET A 29 20.46 6.55 -3.62
N VAL A 30 20.42 5.85 -2.49
CA VAL A 30 21.44 5.95 -1.44
C VAL A 30 22.78 5.42 -1.92
N ARG A 31 22.76 4.35 -2.71
CA ARG A 31 23.97 3.72 -3.25
C ARG A 31 24.66 4.56 -4.31
N ALA A 32 23.89 5.16 -5.21
CA ALA A 32 24.38 5.96 -6.33
C ALA A 32 23.44 7.13 -6.59
N GLU A 33 23.66 8.23 -5.88
CA GLU A 33 22.81 9.42 -5.98
C GLU A 33 23.01 10.10 -7.33
N THR A 34 22.09 9.88 -8.25
CA THR A 34 22.06 10.49 -9.58
C THR A 34 20.68 11.11 -9.79
N GLU A 35 20.59 12.01 -10.76
CA GLU A 35 19.30 12.60 -11.15
C GLU A 35 18.29 11.52 -11.55
N THR A 36 18.74 10.49 -12.26
CA THR A 36 17.91 9.36 -12.69
C THR A 36 17.38 8.57 -11.49
N SER A 37 18.24 8.28 -10.49
CA SER A 37 17.83 7.54 -9.29
C SER A 37 16.87 8.35 -8.43
N GLU A 38 17.04 9.66 -8.32
CA GLU A 38 16.13 10.54 -7.59
C GLU A 38 14.76 10.57 -8.26
N LYS A 39 14.69 10.68 -9.58
CA LYS A 39 13.43 10.67 -10.33
C LYS A 39 12.71 9.32 -10.18
N ALA A 40 13.45 8.23 -10.23
CA ALA A 40 12.90 6.88 -10.05
C ALA A 40 12.31 6.71 -8.66
N PHE A 41 12.99 7.21 -7.63
CA PHE A 41 12.49 7.19 -6.26
C PHE A 41 11.22 8.02 -6.12
N ASP A 42 11.21 9.24 -6.63
CA ASP A 42 10.05 10.14 -6.55
C ASP A 42 8.81 9.52 -7.21
N LEU A 43 8.98 8.90 -8.39
CA LEU A 43 7.89 8.24 -9.10
C LEU A 43 7.37 7.04 -8.29
N SER A 44 8.28 6.20 -7.79
CA SER A 44 7.93 5.04 -6.97
C SER A 44 7.20 5.44 -5.70
N TYR A 45 7.63 6.52 -5.06
CA TYR A 45 6.99 7.05 -3.86
C TYR A 45 5.56 7.53 -4.15
N LYS A 46 5.36 8.24 -5.26
CA LYS A 46 4.03 8.70 -5.67
C LYS A 46 3.09 7.53 -5.94
N GLU A 47 3.56 6.50 -6.63
CA GLU A 47 2.78 5.30 -6.91
C GLU A 47 2.42 4.55 -5.62
N MET A 48 3.38 4.42 -4.71
CA MET A 48 3.15 3.80 -3.41
C MET A 48 2.11 4.57 -2.60
N PHE A 49 2.25 5.90 -2.54
CA PHE A 49 1.34 6.76 -1.79
C PHE A 49 -0.08 6.70 -2.35
N THR A 50 -0.23 6.72 -3.68
CA THR A 50 -1.53 6.59 -4.34
C THR A 50 -2.19 5.25 -4.00
N ALA A 51 -1.43 4.16 -4.07
CA ALA A 51 -1.92 2.83 -3.72
C ALA A 51 -2.29 2.75 -2.23
N TYR A 52 -1.48 3.35 -1.36
CA TYR A 52 -1.73 3.43 0.08
C TYR A 52 -3.04 4.12 0.40
N MET A 53 -3.29 5.27 -0.22
CA MET A 53 -4.53 6.03 -0.02
C MET A 53 -5.74 5.25 -0.53
N ASP A 54 -5.60 4.56 -1.67
CA ASP A 54 -6.67 3.74 -2.23
C ASP A 54 -7.06 2.59 -1.29
N VAL A 55 -6.07 1.86 -0.78
CA VAL A 55 -6.30 0.79 0.20
C VAL A 55 -6.95 1.33 1.46
N SER A 56 -6.45 2.45 1.98
CA SER A 56 -6.98 3.06 3.20
C SER A 56 -8.46 3.39 3.06
N LYS A 57 -8.83 3.99 1.94
CA LYS A 57 -10.23 4.36 1.68
C LYS A 57 -11.12 3.12 1.55
N LYS A 58 -10.70 2.14 0.76
CA LYS A 58 -11.48 0.91 0.54
C LYS A 58 -11.66 0.12 1.82
N LEU A 59 -10.60 -0.01 2.61
CA LEU A 59 -10.67 -0.73 3.89
C LEU A 59 -11.54 0.02 4.90
N SER A 60 -11.39 1.34 4.99
CA SER A 60 -12.21 2.19 5.85
C SER A 60 -13.70 2.04 5.53
N ASP A 61 -14.05 2.08 4.25
CA ASP A 61 -15.44 1.93 3.80
C ASP A 61 -16.01 0.54 4.16
N LEU A 62 -15.19 -0.49 4.06
CA LEU A 62 -15.64 -1.87 4.27
C LEU A 62 -15.83 -2.21 5.76
N ILE A 63 -14.89 -1.81 6.60
CA ILE A 63 -14.91 -2.16 8.04
C ILE A 63 -15.49 -1.07 8.94
N GLY A 64 -15.79 0.11 8.40
CA GLY A 64 -16.42 1.18 9.15
C GLY A 64 -15.53 1.90 10.17
N ILE A 65 -14.21 1.80 10.00
CA ILE A 65 -13.23 2.49 10.84
C ILE A 65 -12.76 3.75 10.11
N GLY A 66 -12.39 4.80 10.84
CA GLY A 66 -11.88 6.03 10.23
C GLY A 66 -10.61 5.81 9.42
N GLU A 67 -10.40 6.62 8.38
CA GLU A 67 -9.23 6.49 7.50
C GLU A 67 -7.90 6.58 8.25
N MET A 68 -7.78 7.42 9.26
CA MET A 68 -6.55 7.55 10.05
C MET A 68 -6.19 6.27 10.79
N GLU A 69 -7.19 5.62 11.40
CA GLU A 69 -7.01 4.34 12.07
C GLU A 69 -6.59 3.25 11.07
N THR A 70 -7.24 3.25 9.91
CA THR A 70 -6.93 2.32 8.83
C THR A 70 -5.50 2.48 8.33
N ARG A 71 -5.04 3.72 8.16
CA ARG A 71 -3.65 4.01 7.75
C ARG A 71 -2.64 3.49 8.77
N LYS A 72 -2.92 3.67 10.06
CA LYS A 72 -2.07 3.13 11.12
C LYS A 72 -1.98 1.61 11.05
N MET A 73 -3.10 0.94 10.81
CA MET A 73 -3.14 -0.52 10.68
C MET A 73 -2.27 -0.98 9.49
N ILE A 74 -2.40 -0.33 8.35
CA ILE A 74 -1.62 -0.68 7.15
C ILE A 74 -0.12 -0.48 7.40
N ASN A 75 0.27 0.62 8.03
CA ASN A 75 1.68 0.94 8.28
C ASN A 75 2.34 0.02 9.31
N THR A 76 1.62 -0.33 10.38
CA THR A 76 2.20 -1.04 11.52
C THR A 76 1.87 -2.52 11.57
N LYS A 77 0.79 -2.93 10.90
CA LYS A 77 0.25 -4.29 11.00
C LYS A 77 -0.16 -4.83 9.62
N GLU A 78 0.69 -4.65 8.62
CA GLU A 78 0.44 -5.08 7.25
C GLU A 78 0.01 -6.55 7.16
N THR A 79 0.71 -7.43 7.87
CA THR A 79 0.40 -8.87 7.88
C THR A 79 -0.98 -9.14 8.48
N GLU A 80 -1.35 -8.42 9.53
CA GLU A 80 -2.67 -8.55 10.16
C GLU A 80 -3.77 -8.04 9.24
N VAL A 81 -3.51 -6.96 8.48
CA VAL A 81 -4.45 -6.43 7.49
C VAL A 81 -4.69 -7.45 6.39
N LEU A 82 -3.63 -8.08 5.87
CA LEU A 82 -3.76 -9.15 4.87
C LEU A 82 -4.58 -10.32 5.40
N ALA A 83 -4.33 -10.75 6.63
CA ALA A 83 -5.08 -11.83 7.27
C ALA A 83 -6.56 -11.46 7.43
N LEU A 84 -6.84 -10.21 7.80
CA LEU A 84 -8.21 -9.70 7.92
C LEU A 84 -8.93 -9.71 6.57
N ILE A 85 -8.28 -9.28 5.50
CA ILE A 85 -8.85 -9.27 4.16
C ILE A 85 -9.17 -10.69 3.70
N GLU A 86 -8.28 -11.65 3.94
CA GLU A 86 -8.52 -13.05 3.61
C GLU A 86 -9.69 -13.62 4.41
N LYS A 87 -9.79 -13.27 5.68
CA LYS A 87 -10.89 -13.71 6.55
C LYS A 87 -12.24 -13.16 6.06
N LEU A 88 -12.26 -11.91 5.60
CA LEU A 88 -13.47 -11.31 5.05
C LEU A 88 -13.90 -11.97 3.74
N GLY A 89 -12.94 -12.49 2.97
CA GLY A 89 -13.18 -13.17 1.71
C GLY A 89 -13.52 -14.66 1.84
N ALA A 90 -13.41 -15.20 3.05
CA ALA A 90 -13.65 -16.64 3.28
C ALA A 90 -15.15 -17.01 3.30
#